data_e8155e5e05be574d9dfd0d640c0c62dc
#
_entry.id   e8155e5e05be574d9dfd0d640c0c62dc
#
_cell.length_a   1.000
_cell.length_b   1.000
_cell.length_c   1.000
_cell.angle_alpha   90.00
_cell.angle_beta   90.00
_cell.angle_gamma   90.00
#
_symmetry.space_group_name_H-M   'P 1'
#
loop_
_entity.id
_entity.type
_entity.pdbx_description
1 polymer ?
#
loop_
_entity_poly.entity_id
_entity_poly.type
_entity_poly.pdbx_seq_one_letter_code
_entity_poly.pdbx_strand_id
1 'polypeptide(L)'
;MQNGSLGEVLHGKNPGHLRWETRLKIAIEAAKGLSYLHHDCSPMIIHRDVKSNNILLNSEFEAHVADFGLAKFFHNNGTSECMSAIAGSYGYIAPEYAYTLKIDEKSDVYSFGVVLLELITGRRPVGNFGEEGVDIVQWAKKETNWSKEGVVKILDERLKNVAIGEAMQVFFVAMLCVEEYSIERPTMREVVQMLSQAKQPNTFQIQ
;
A
#
# COMPACT_ATOMS: atom_id res chain seq x y z
N MET A 1 -0.81 -17.74 9.48
CA MET A 1 -0.18 -18.31 8.27
C MET A 1 1.29 -18.58 8.55
N GLN A 2 1.96 -19.43 7.75
CA GLN A 2 3.27 -19.99 8.10
C GLN A 2 4.38 -18.93 8.18
N ASN A 3 4.32 -17.91 7.32
CA ASN A 3 5.29 -16.81 7.31
C ASN A 3 4.82 -15.57 8.07
N GLY A 4 3.77 -15.68 8.89
CA GLY A 4 3.24 -14.56 9.68
C GLY A 4 2.66 -13.45 8.83
N SER A 5 2.79 -12.21 9.28
CA SER A 5 2.36 -11.02 8.56
C SER A 5 3.52 -10.36 7.79
N LEU A 6 3.18 -9.58 6.75
CA LEU A 6 4.15 -8.77 6.00
C LEU A 6 4.91 -7.81 6.94
N GLY A 7 4.19 -7.21 7.91
CA GLY A 7 4.80 -6.31 8.89
C GLY A 7 5.85 -7.00 9.77
N GLU A 8 5.59 -8.26 10.20
CA GLU A 8 6.57 -9.06 10.96
C GLU A 8 7.79 -9.38 10.10
N VAL A 9 7.61 -9.71 8.82
CA VAL A 9 8.73 -10.04 7.92
C VAL A 9 9.56 -8.80 7.56
N LEU A 10 8.94 -7.64 7.35
CA LEU A 10 9.67 -6.41 7.03
C LEU A 10 10.36 -5.78 8.24
N HIS A 11 9.70 -5.80 9.41
CA HIS A 11 10.05 -4.96 10.56
C HIS A 11 10.27 -5.71 11.87
N GLY A 12 10.11 -7.03 11.88
CA GLY A 12 10.30 -7.86 13.07
C GLY A 12 11.74 -7.83 13.62
N LYS A 13 11.96 -8.46 14.77
CA LYS A 13 13.30 -8.55 15.39
C LYS A 13 14.32 -9.28 14.50
N ASN A 14 13.85 -10.22 13.71
CA ASN A 14 14.64 -10.95 12.70
C ASN A 14 13.95 -10.74 11.33
N PRO A 15 14.12 -9.57 10.71
CA PRO A 15 13.43 -9.27 9.47
C PRO A 15 13.83 -10.29 8.39
N GLY A 16 12.84 -10.91 7.77
CA GLY A 16 13.04 -11.85 6.68
C GLY A 16 13.61 -11.15 5.45
N HIS A 17 14.41 -11.88 4.69
CA HIS A 17 14.99 -11.34 3.45
C HIS A 17 14.01 -11.56 2.28
N LEU A 18 13.04 -10.64 2.11
CA LEU A 18 12.19 -10.66 0.93
C LEU A 18 12.93 -10.03 -0.25
N ARG A 19 13.14 -10.83 -1.31
CA ARG A 19 13.67 -10.34 -2.60
C ARG A 19 12.65 -9.43 -3.27
N TRP A 20 13.11 -8.61 -4.20
CA TRP A 20 12.26 -7.68 -4.92
C TRP A 20 11.07 -8.37 -5.62
N GLU A 21 11.31 -9.46 -6.31
CA GLU A 21 10.27 -10.22 -7.02
C GLU A 21 9.16 -10.71 -6.08
N THR A 22 9.55 -11.12 -4.87
CA THR A 22 8.59 -11.55 -3.84
C THR A 22 7.80 -10.36 -3.31
N ARG A 23 8.43 -9.20 -3.11
CA ARG A 23 7.73 -7.97 -2.69
C ARG A 23 6.72 -7.51 -3.73
N LEU A 24 7.09 -7.53 -5.01
CA LEU A 24 6.18 -7.20 -6.10
C LEU A 24 5.02 -8.21 -6.21
N LYS A 25 5.30 -9.51 -6.04
CA LYS A 25 4.26 -10.55 -5.96
C LYS A 25 3.26 -10.24 -4.84
N ILE A 26 3.75 -9.98 -3.62
CA ILE A 26 2.93 -9.63 -2.45
C ILE A 26 2.09 -8.38 -2.72
N ALA A 27 2.67 -7.33 -3.30
CA ALA A 27 1.95 -6.12 -3.66
C ALA A 27 0.78 -6.40 -4.60
N ILE A 28 1.00 -7.17 -5.67
CA ILE A 28 -0.04 -7.50 -6.65
C ILE A 28 -1.15 -8.34 -6.02
N GLU A 29 -0.81 -9.34 -5.21
CA GLU A 29 -1.79 -10.24 -4.60
C GLU A 29 -2.63 -9.53 -3.53
N ALA A 30 -2.02 -8.70 -2.68
CA ALA A 30 -2.75 -7.88 -1.71
C ALA A 30 -3.68 -6.87 -2.42
N ALA A 31 -3.22 -6.24 -3.51
CA ALA A 31 -4.06 -5.37 -4.33
C ALA A 31 -5.26 -6.11 -4.93
N LYS A 32 -5.07 -7.35 -5.41
CA LYS A 32 -6.18 -8.20 -5.91
C LYS A 32 -7.18 -8.51 -4.79
N GLY A 33 -6.72 -8.80 -3.58
CA GLY A 33 -7.59 -9.03 -2.42
C GLY A 33 -8.47 -7.81 -2.12
N LEU A 34 -7.89 -6.61 -2.08
CA LEU A 34 -8.64 -5.37 -1.88
C LEU A 34 -9.57 -5.06 -3.06
N SER A 35 -9.10 -5.30 -4.30
CA SER A 35 -9.93 -5.12 -5.48
C SER A 35 -11.18 -6.00 -5.46
N TYR A 36 -11.06 -7.25 -5.00
CA TYR A 36 -12.20 -8.16 -4.81
C TYR A 36 -13.21 -7.58 -3.81
N LEU A 37 -12.75 -7.06 -2.67
CA LEU A 37 -13.63 -6.47 -1.67
C LEU A 37 -14.39 -5.25 -2.20
N HIS A 38 -13.71 -4.38 -2.95
CA HIS A 38 -14.28 -3.14 -3.45
C HIS A 38 -15.18 -3.30 -4.66
N HIS A 39 -14.94 -4.32 -5.51
CA HIS A 39 -15.57 -4.37 -6.82
C HIS A 39 -16.35 -5.64 -7.12
N ASP A 40 -16.05 -6.74 -6.44
CA ASP A 40 -16.62 -8.04 -6.75
C ASP A 40 -17.55 -8.55 -5.62
N CYS A 41 -17.45 -7.93 -4.42
CA CYS A 41 -18.42 -8.15 -3.35
C CYS A 41 -19.68 -7.30 -3.55
N SER A 42 -20.85 -7.86 -3.21
CA SER A 42 -22.13 -7.15 -3.22
C SER A 42 -22.89 -7.46 -1.90
N PRO A 43 -23.05 -6.48 -1.00
CA PRO A 43 -22.56 -5.11 -1.07
C PRO A 43 -21.03 -5.01 -1.02
N MET A 44 -20.50 -3.88 -1.53
CA MET A 44 -19.07 -3.57 -1.45
C MET A 44 -18.57 -3.59 0.01
N ILE A 45 -17.35 -4.06 0.21
CA ILE A 45 -16.71 -4.13 1.53
C ILE A 45 -15.55 -3.15 1.58
N ILE A 46 -15.55 -2.25 2.56
CA ILE A 46 -14.43 -1.37 2.89
C ILE A 46 -13.72 -1.99 4.10
N HIS A 47 -12.41 -2.24 3.99
CA HIS A 47 -11.63 -2.94 5.01
C HIS A 47 -11.34 -2.09 6.24
N ARG A 48 -10.95 -0.81 6.05
CA ARG A 48 -10.73 0.22 7.06
C ARG A 48 -9.50 0.07 7.97
N ASP A 49 -8.77 -1.04 7.89
CA ASP A 49 -7.52 -1.25 8.63
C ASP A 49 -6.46 -1.95 7.75
N VAL A 50 -6.30 -1.44 6.53
CA VAL A 50 -5.25 -1.93 5.62
C VAL A 50 -3.89 -1.50 6.17
N LYS A 51 -3.04 -2.50 6.46
CA LYS A 51 -1.67 -2.30 6.97
C LYS A 51 -0.83 -3.55 6.73
N SER A 52 0.49 -3.43 6.78
CA SER A 52 1.38 -4.58 6.57
C SER A 52 1.18 -5.72 7.57
N ASN A 53 0.73 -5.42 8.80
CA ASN A 53 0.40 -6.45 9.79
C ASN A 53 -0.87 -7.25 9.46
N ASN A 54 -1.77 -6.72 8.64
CA ASN A 54 -3.01 -7.36 8.22
C ASN A 54 -2.90 -8.00 6.82
N ILE A 55 -1.69 -8.10 6.27
CA ILE A 55 -1.38 -8.89 5.07
C ILE A 55 -0.62 -10.12 5.53
N LEU A 56 -1.26 -11.28 5.51
CA LEU A 56 -0.69 -12.55 5.97
C LEU A 56 -0.05 -13.30 4.82
N LEU A 57 1.07 -13.96 5.10
CA LEU A 57 1.87 -14.69 4.13
C LEU A 57 1.84 -16.18 4.41
N ASN A 58 1.50 -16.99 3.39
CA ASN A 58 1.58 -18.45 3.49
C ASN A 58 3.02 -18.95 3.27
N SER A 59 3.22 -20.28 3.22
CA SER A 59 4.53 -20.90 3.01
C SER A 59 5.22 -20.50 1.70
N GLU A 60 4.46 -20.11 0.67
CA GLU A 60 4.93 -19.71 -0.65
C GLU A 60 5.02 -18.18 -0.82
N PHE A 61 4.88 -17.44 0.29
CA PHE A 61 4.79 -15.97 0.31
C PHE A 61 3.64 -15.43 -0.53
N GLU A 62 2.53 -16.17 -0.63
CA GLU A 62 1.30 -15.63 -1.19
C GLU A 62 0.61 -14.76 -0.15
N ALA A 63 0.14 -13.58 -0.60
CA ALA A 63 -0.42 -12.56 0.28
C ALA A 63 -1.94 -12.67 0.39
N HIS A 64 -2.43 -12.61 1.61
CA HIS A 64 -3.85 -12.64 1.93
C HIS A 64 -4.21 -11.47 2.85
N VAL A 65 -5.16 -10.64 2.43
CA VAL A 65 -5.73 -9.59 3.28
C VAL A 65 -6.55 -10.24 4.39
N ALA A 66 -6.34 -9.79 5.62
CA ALA A 66 -6.89 -10.39 6.84
C ALA A 66 -7.31 -9.31 7.85
N ASP A 67 -7.96 -9.73 8.95
CA ASP A 67 -8.45 -8.89 10.03
C ASP A 67 -9.56 -7.93 9.59
N PHE A 68 -10.74 -8.48 9.40
CA PHE A 68 -11.95 -7.75 9.03
C PHE A 68 -12.71 -7.18 10.24
N GLY A 69 -12.05 -7.05 11.40
CA GLY A 69 -12.66 -6.56 12.64
C GLY A 69 -13.23 -5.14 12.54
N LEU A 70 -12.68 -4.33 11.64
CA LEU A 70 -13.15 -2.96 11.36
C LEU A 70 -13.92 -2.84 10.02
N ALA A 71 -14.04 -3.92 9.24
CA ALA A 71 -14.64 -3.86 7.92
C ALA A 71 -16.12 -3.48 7.95
N LYS A 72 -16.57 -2.78 6.92
CA LYS A 72 -17.96 -2.38 6.76
C LYS A 72 -18.50 -2.69 5.37
N PHE A 73 -19.77 -3.11 5.35
CA PHE A 73 -20.55 -3.17 4.11
C PHE A 73 -20.98 -1.76 3.71
N PHE A 74 -20.68 -1.38 2.48
CA PHE A 74 -21.10 -0.09 1.93
C PHE A 74 -22.39 -0.29 1.12
N HIS A 75 -23.47 0.33 1.58
CA HIS A 75 -24.76 0.32 0.88
C HIS A 75 -24.99 1.68 0.22
N ASN A 76 -25.31 1.70 -1.08
CA ASN A 76 -25.55 2.91 -1.87
C ASN A 76 -26.80 3.72 -1.46
N ASN A 77 -27.32 3.51 -0.25
CA ASN A 77 -28.58 4.13 0.21
C ASN A 77 -28.42 5.61 0.67
N GLY A 78 -27.35 6.29 0.26
CA GLY A 78 -27.21 7.75 0.47
C GLY A 78 -26.98 8.20 1.92
N THR A 79 -26.99 7.31 2.89
CA THR A 79 -26.64 7.63 4.28
C THR A 79 -25.14 7.43 4.47
N SER A 80 -24.36 8.50 4.28
CA SER A 80 -23.01 8.56 4.84
C SER A 80 -23.11 8.39 6.34
N GLU A 81 -22.85 7.18 6.86
CA GLU A 81 -22.71 7.01 8.29
C GLU A 81 -21.50 7.82 8.75
N CYS A 82 -21.77 8.97 9.38
CA CYS A 82 -20.75 9.73 10.06
C CYS A 82 -20.28 8.88 11.27
N MET A 83 -19.02 8.52 11.28
CA MET A 83 -18.47 7.65 12.32
C MET A 83 -18.22 8.46 13.59
N SER A 84 -18.58 7.92 14.74
CA SER A 84 -18.36 8.55 16.04
C SER A 84 -16.89 8.54 16.51
N ALA A 85 -16.01 7.82 15.81
CA ALA A 85 -14.58 7.74 16.12
C ALA A 85 -13.75 7.39 14.89
N ILE A 86 -12.53 7.95 14.84
CA ILE A 86 -11.50 7.57 13.86
C ILE A 86 -11.05 6.15 14.20
N ALA A 87 -11.21 5.21 13.26
CA ALA A 87 -10.72 3.86 13.37
C ALA A 87 -9.65 3.62 12.30
N GLY A 88 -8.66 2.80 12.62
CA GLY A 88 -7.53 2.49 11.76
C GLY A 88 -6.20 2.65 12.48
N SER A 89 -5.14 2.19 11.84
CA SER A 89 -3.78 2.19 12.43
C SER A 89 -3.04 3.47 12.09
N TYR A 90 -2.44 4.10 13.11
CA TYR A 90 -1.67 5.33 12.94
C TYR A 90 -0.56 5.16 11.88
N GLY A 91 -0.45 6.15 11.00
CA GLY A 91 0.47 6.13 9.86
C GLY A 91 -0.12 5.53 8.56
N TYR A 92 -1.33 4.90 8.64
CA TYR A 92 -2.05 4.39 7.46
C TYR A 92 -3.36 5.14 7.21
N ILE A 93 -3.76 6.02 8.12
CA ILE A 93 -5.03 6.75 8.04
C ILE A 93 -4.95 7.81 6.95
N ALA A 94 -5.90 7.79 6.04
CA ALA A 94 -6.01 8.80 4.99
C ALA A 94 -6.33 10.18 5.57
N PRO A 95 -5.75 11.28 5.03
CA PRO A 95 -5.88 12.62 5.61
C PRO A 95 -7.34 13.09 5.69
N GLU A 96 -8.17 12.85 4.67
CA GLU A 96 -9.58 13.25 4.69
C GLU A 96 -10.39 12.56 5.80
N TYR A 97 -9.98 11.38 6.22
CA TYR A 97 -10.66 10.66 7.29
C TYR A 97 -10.59 11.40 8.63
N ALA A 98 -9.46 12.09 8.88
CA ALA A 98 -9.29 12.89 10.09
C ALA A 98 -10.24 14.11 10.14
N TYR A 99 -10.67 14.62 8.98
CA TYR A 99 -11.48 15.85 8.88
C TYR A 99 -12.96 15.59 8.63
N THR A 100 -13.30 14.57 7.84
CA THR A 100 -14.68 14.37 7.37
C THR A 100 -15.41 13.27 8.10
N LEU A 101 -14.70 12.35 8.76
CA LEU A 101 -15.22 11.09 9.31
C LEU A 101 -15.98 10.24 8.26
N LYS A 102 -15.87 10.58 6.98
CA LYS A 102 -16.41 9.80 5.88
C LYS A 102 -15.37 8.79 5.45
N ILE A 103 -15.80 7.55 5.32
CA ILE A 103 -14.98 6.47 4.84
C ILE A 103 -15.57 5.98 3.54
N ASP A 104 -14.72 5.85 2.56
CA ASP A 104 -15.01 5.19 1.29
C ASP A 104 -13.87 4.22 0.94
N GLU A 105 -13.97 3.57 -0.19
CA GLU A 105 -12.96 2.65 -0.68
C GLU A 105 -11.59 3.34 -0.93
N LYS A 106 -11.60 4.65 -1.13
CA LYS A 106 -10.36 5.43 -1.38
C LYS A 106 -9.50 5.58 -0.13
N SER A 107 -10.09 5.43 1.05
CA SER A 107 -9.33 5.37 2.30
C SER A 107 -8.49 4.09 2.39
N ASP A 108 -9.01 2.93 1.95
CA ASP A 108 -8.24 1.68 1.83
C ASP A 108 -7.12 1.81 0.78
N VAL A 109 -7.38 2.53 -0.32
CA VAL A 109 -6.36 2.81 -1.36
C VAL A 109 -5.19 3.60 -0.78
N TYR A 110 -5.46 4.64 0.01
CA TYR A 110 -4.40 5.41 0.69
C TYR A 110 -3.55 4.50 1.59
N SER A 111 -4.22 3.75 2.47
CA SER A 111 -3.54 2.82 3.38
C SER A 111 -2.70 1.79 2.63
N PHE A 112 -3.18 1.31 1.49
CA PHE A 112 -2.44 0.40 0.62
C PHE A 112 -1.21 1.09 -0.03
N GLY A 113 -1.33 2.36 -0.41
CA GLY A 113 -0.20 3.17 -0.88
C GLY A 113 0.93 3.24 0.16
N VAL A 114 0.58 3.39 1.45
CA VAL A 114 1.56 3.32 2.54
C VAL A 114 2.22 1.94 2.62
N VAL A 115 1.47 0.84 2.46
CA VAL A 115 2.04 -0.52 2.39
C VAL A 115 3.02 -0.67 1.22
N LEU A 116 2.72 -0.08 0.05
CA LEU A 116 3.65 -0.09 -1.08
C LEU A 116 4.96 0.64 -0.74
N LEU A 117 4.90 1.76 -0.02
CA LEU A 117 6.10 2.45 0.46
C LEU A 117 6.90 1.60 1.46
N GLU A 118 6.24 0.85 2.36
CA GLU A 118 6.93 -0.11 3.24
C GLU A 118 7.67 -1.20 2.43
N LEU A 119 7.02 -1.73 1.39
CA LEU A 119 7.62 -2.74 0.51
C LEU A 119 8.85 -2.22 -0.25
N ILE A 120 8.83 -0.96 -0.68
CA ILE A 120 9.94 -0.33 -1.41
C ILE A 120 11.10 -0.02 -0.47
N THR A 121 10.80 0.60 0.67
CA THR A 121 11.80 1.23 1.53
C THR A 121 12.26 0.37 2.69
N GLY A 122 11.47 -0.65 3.05
CA GLY A 122 11.70 -1.42 4.27
C GLY A 122 11.48 -0.64 5.56
N ARG A 123 10.97 0.60 5.49
CA ARG A 123 10.73 1.47 6.64
C ARG A 123 9.30 1.34 7.16
N ARG A 124 9.11 1.60 8.44
CA ARG A 124 7.77 1.70 9.05
C ARG A 124 7.07 2.98 8.61
N PRO A 125 5.71 3.03 8.62
CA PRO A 125 4.94 4.21 8.24
C PRO A 125 5.27 5.45 9.08
N VAL A 126 5.56 5.23 10.36
CA VAL A 126 5.98 6.25 11.31
C VAL A 126 7.29 5.83 11.96
N GLY A 127 8.16 6.79 12.22
CA GLY A 127 9.49 6.53 12.77
C GLY A 127 10.38 7.76 12.72
N ASN A 128 11.69 7.55 12.78
CA ASN A 128 12.66 8.63 12.66
C ASN A 128 12.96 8.89 11.18
N PHE A 129 12.41 9.97 10.64
CA PHE A 129 12.65 10.46 9.28
C PHE A 129 13.47 11.77 9.26
N GLY A 130 14.21 12.05 10.34
CA GLY A 130 15.07 13.23 10.47
C GLY A 130 14.39 14.47 11.06
N GLU A 131 13.08 14.57 10.92
CA GLU A 131 12.25 15.65 11.46
C GLU A 131 11.09 15.08 12.28
N GLU A 132 10.68 15.78 13.33
CA GLU A 132 9.55 15.36 14.18
C GLU A 132 8.23 15.52 13.40
N GLY A 133 7.35 14.51 13.50
CA GLY A 133 6.03 14.52 12.86
C GLY A 133 6.02 14.15 11.39
N VAL A 134 7.16 13.87 10.76
CA VAL A 134 7.24 13.41 9.37
C VAL A 134 6.93 11.92 9.29
N ASP A 135 6.00 11.53 8.41
CA ASP A 135 5.67 10.16 8.09
C ASP A 135 6.41 9.66 6.83
N ILE A 136 6.22 8.38 6.50
CA ILE A 136 6.87 7.75 5.34
C ILE A 136 6.46 8.40 4.01
N VAL A 137 5.22 8.92 3.90
CA VAL A 137 4.70 9.56 2.66
C VAL A 137 5.41 10.88 2.42
N GLN A 138 5.44 11.74 3.44
CA GLN A 138 6.11 13.04 3.37
C GLN A 138 7.61 12.87 3.15
N TRP A 139 8.24 11.94 3.88
CA TRP A 139 9.65 11.61 3.71
C TRP A 139 9.96 11.11 2.29
N ALA A 140 9.19 10.17 1.76
CA ALA A 140 9.41 9.64 0.42
C ALA A 140 9.24 10.71 -0.67
N LYS A 141 8.24 11.59 -0.55
CA LYS A 141 8.06 12.74 -1.45
C LYS A 141 9.28 13.66 -1.43
N LYS A 142 9.79 13.99 -0.24
CA LYS A 142 10.95 14.87 -0.05
C LYS A 142 12.24 14.26 -0.61
N GLU A 143 12.55 13.01 -0.23
CA GLU A 143 13.80 12.35 -0.61
C GLU A 143 13.90 12.02 -2.10
N THR A 144 12.79 11.67 -2.73
CA THR A 144 12.81 11.27 -4.14
C THR A 144 12.82 12.46 -5.08
N ASN A 145 12.19 13.56 -4.68
CA ASN A 145 11.94 14.71 -5.57
C ASN A 145 11.48 14.25 -6.98
N TRP A 146 10.68 13.18 -7.04
CA TRP A 146 10.14 12.55 -8.25
C TRP A 146 11.19 12.07 -9.26
N SER A 147 12.45 11.93 -8.83
CA SER A 147 13.56 11.53 -9.69
C SER A 147 13.87 10.03 -9.56
N LYS A 148 14.42 9.46 -10.62
CA LYS A 148 14.89 8.06 -10.62
C LYS A 148 15.98 7.85 -9.57
N GLU A 149 16.92 8.78 -9.48
CA GLU A 149 18.02 8.78 -8.53
C GLU A 149 17.50 8.84 -7.09
N GLY A 150 16.45 9.62 -6.85
CA GLY A 150 15.78 9.73 -5.56
C GLY A 150 15.10 8.42 -5.16
N VAL A 151 14.39 7.76 -6.09
CA VAL A 151 13.77 6.46 -5.81
C VAL A 151 14.83 5.42 -5.48
N VAL A 152 15.95 5.38 -6.19
CA VAL A 152 17.08 4.47 -5.89
C VAL A 152 17.62 4.70 -4.47
N LYS A 153 17.69 5.95 -4.00
CA LYS A 153 18.18 6.27 -2.65
C LYS A 153 17.28 5.76 -1.53
N ILE A 154 15.98 5.69 -1.76
CA ILE A 154 15.02 5.25 -0.73
C ILE A 154 14.76 3.75 -0.73
N LEU A 155 15.32 3.00 -1.70
CA LEU A 155 15.17 1.55 -1.71
C LEU A 155 15.74 0.94 -0.45
N ASP A 156 15.07 -0.09 0.04
CA ASP A 156 15.55 -0.90 1.16
C ASP A 156 16.95 -1.45 0.86
N GLU A 157 17.93 -1.13 1.70
CA GLU A 157 19.33 -1.55 1.54
C GLU A 157 19.52 -3.08 1.52
N ARG A 158 18.53 -3.82 2.05
CA ARG A 158 18.50 -5.29 2.01
C ARG A 158 18.19 -5.85 0.62
N LEU A 159 17.63 -5.02 -0.27
CA LEU A 159 17.30 -5.43 -1.64
C LEU A 159 18.56 -5.50 -2.51
N LYS A 160 18.71 -6.63 -3.21
CA LYS A 160 19.76 -6.82 -4.22
C LYS A 160 19.14 -7.04 -5.58
N ASN A 161 19.81 -6.57 -6.63
CA ASN A 161 19.39 -6.77 -8.03
C ASN A 161 17.97 -6.31 -8.32
N VAL A 162 17.60 -5.12 -7.85
CA VAL A 162 16.27 -4.54 -8.10
C VAL A 162 16.20 -4.08 -9.56
N ALA A 163 15.17 -4.50 -10.27
CA ALA A 163 14.83 -3.93 -11.56
C ALA A 163 14.30 -2.51 -11.35
N ILE A 164 15.15 -1.49 -11.57
CA ILE A 164 14.84 -0.09 -11.24
C ILE A 164 13.55 0.39 -11.93
N GLY A 165 13.28 -0.07 -13.18
CA GLY A 165 12.03 0.26 -13.86
C GLY A 165 10.80 -0.24 -13.12
N GLU A 166 10.84 -1.45 -12.58
CA GLU A 166 9.76 -2.01 -11.74
C GLU A 166 9.59 -1.22 -10.44
N ALA A 167 10.71 -0.90 -9.76
CA ALA A 167 10.68 -0.11 -8.52
C ALA A 167 10.10 1.30 -8.75
N MET A 168 10.47 1.96 -9.85
CA MET A 168 9.91 3.23 -10.28
C MET A 168 8.40 3.13 -10.50
N GLN A 169 7.94 2.08 -11.17
CA GLN A 169 6.51 1.88 -11.41
C GLN A 169 5.76 1.65 -10.11
N VAL A 170 6.28 0.80 -9.21
CA VAL A 170 5.64 0.57 -7.90
C VAL A 170 5.63 1.85 -7.06
N PHE A 171 6.71 2.62 -7.08
CA PHE A 171 6.76 3.92 -6.40
C PHE A 171 5.72 4.89 -6.97
N PHE A 172 5.62 5.00 -8.29
CA PHE A 172 4.61 5.85 -8.95
C PHE A 172 3.19 5.45 -8.52
N VAL A 173 2.87 4.16 -8.51
CA VAL A 173 1.56 3.65 -8.05
C VAL A 173 1.34 3.98 -6.57
N ALA A 174 2.37 3.83 -5.72
CA ALA A 174 2.28 4.21 -4.33
C ALA A 174 1.94 5.69 -4.16
N MET A 175 2.59 6.57 -4.93
CA MET A 175 2.34 8.01 -4.86
C MET A 175 0.93 8.39 -5.32
N LEU A 176 0.39 7.76 -6.36
CA LEU A 176 -1.00 7.95 -6.79
C LEU A 176 -1.98 7.50 -5.69
N CYS A 177 -1.67 6.40 -5.00
CA CYS A 177 -2.53 5.91 -3.91
C CYS A 177 -2.56 6.86 -2.70
N VAL A 178 -1.45 7.56 -2.42
CA VAL A 178 -1.33 8.48 -1.27
C VAL A 178 -1.55 9.94 -1.64
N GLU A 179 -2.30 10.21 -2.72
CA GLU A 179 -2.74 11.56 -3.04
C GLU A 179 -3.61 12.13 -1.92
N GLU A 180 -3.49 13.44 -1.69
CA GLU A 180 -4.20 14.13 -0.61
C GLU A 180 -5.71 14.06 -0.82
N TYR A 181 -6.17 14.35 -2.05
CA TYR A 181 -7.58 14.30 -2.41
C TYR A 181 -8.00 12.89 -2.82
N SER A 182 -8.98 12.31 -2.12
CA SER A 182 -9.44 10.93 -2.36
C SER A 182 -9.89 10.69 -3.81
N ILE A 183 -10.49 11.71 -4.45
CA ILE A 183 -10.96 11.62 -5.85
C ILE A 183 -9.82 11.41 -6.86
N GLU A 184 -8.61 11.83 -6.54
CA GLU A 184 -7.42 11.70 -7.39
C GLU A 184 -6.77 10.34 -7.28
N ARG A 185 -7.09 9.58 -6.22
CA ARG A 185 -6.57 8.22 -6.04
C ARG A 185 -7.21 7.26 -7.03
N PRO A 186 -6.44 6.29 -7.56
CA PRO A 186 -6.98 5.25 -8.42
C PRO A 186 -7.97 4.34 -7.68
N THR A 187 -8.72 3.55 -8.43
CA THR A 187 -9.45 2.40 -7.90
C THR A 187 -8.49 1.22 -7.67
N MET A 188 -8.85 0.26 -6.81
CA MET A 188 -8.00 -0.93 -6.62
C MET A 188 -7.88 -1.78 -7.89
N ARG A 189 -8.84 -1.76 -8.82
CA ARG A 189 -8.69 -2.39 -10.14
C ARG A 189 -7.59 -1.75 -10.98
N GLU A 190 -7.53 -0.42 -11.00
CA GLU A 190 -6.46 0.31 -11.69
C GLU A 190 -5.10 0.06 -11.03
N VAL A 191 -5.04 0.02 -9.69
CA VAL A 191 -3.82 -0.33 -8.94
C VAL A 191 -3.30 -1.72 -9.34
N VAL A 192 -4.18 -2.74 -9.38
CA VAL A 192 -3.81 -4.09 -9.84
C VAL A 192 -3.25 -4.07 -11.26
N GLN A 193 -3.89 -3.32 -12.16
CA GLN A 193 -3.45 -3.21 -13.55
C GLN A 193 -2.05 -2.57 -13.63
N MET A 194 -1.83 -1.43 -12.96
CA MET A 194 -0.56 -0.70 -12.97
C MET A 194 0.59 -1.52 -12.36
N LEU A 195 0.34 -2.22 -11.24
CA LEU A 195 1.33 -3.09 -10.61
C LEU A 195 1.66 -4.31 -11.49
N SER A 196 0.66 -4.87 -12.18
CA SER A 196 0.86 -6.02 -13.07
C SER A 196 1.70 -5.65 -14.30
N GLN A 197 1.59 -4.42 -14.78
CA GLN A 197 2.41 -3.89 -15.88
C GLN A 197 3.88 -3.74 -15.49
N ALA A 198 4.20 -3.49 -14.22
CA ALA A 198 5.57 -3.41 -13.74
C ALA A 198 6.36 -4.70 -14.01
N LYS A 199 5.70 -5.84 -14.02
CA LYS A 199 6.28 -7.18 -14.24
C LYS A 199 6.55 -7.51 -15.71
N GLN A 200 6.05 -6.71 -16.65
CA GLN A 200 6.27 -6.94 -18.07
C GLN A 200 7.61 -6.30 -18.49
N PRO A 201 8.52 -7.05 -19.14
CA PRO A 201 9.70 -6.43 -19.72
C PRO A 201 9.23 -5.36 -20.72
N ASN A 202 9.72 -4.12 -20.55
CA ASN A 202 9.44 -3.01 -21.46
C ASN A 202 9.84 -3.42 -22.88
N THR A 203 8.88 -3.88 -23.68
CA THR A 203 9.03 -4.12 -25.12
C THR A 203 8.84 -2.80 -25.90
N PHE A 204 9.39 -1.71 -25.38
CA PHE A 204 9.60 -0.53 -26.22
C PHE A 204 10.93 -0.69 -26.95
N GLN A 205 10.92 -1.48 -28.03
CA GLN A 205 11.89 -1.28 -29.09
C GLN A 205 11.51 0.05 -29.78
N ILE A 206 12.34 1.04 -29.56
CA ILE A 206 12.33 2.28 -30.36
C ILE A 206 12.69 1.85 -31.78
N GLN A 207 11.72 1.91 -32.70
CA GLN A 207 11.98 1.90 -34.15
C GLN A 207 12.47 3.26 -34.58
#